data_930b271c1b326bb3d4ee28034e7819f4
#
_entry.id   930b271c1b326bb3d4ee28034e7819f4
#
_cell.length_a   1.000
_cell.length_b   1.000
_cell.length_c   1.000
_cell.angle_alpha   90.00
_cell.angle_beta   90.00
_cell.angle_gamma   90.00
#
_symmetry.space_group_name_H-M   'P 1'
#
loop_
_entity.id
_entity.type
_entity.pdbx_description
1 polymer ?
#
loop_
_entity_poly.entity_id
_entity_poly.type
_entity_poly.pdbx_seq_one_letter_code
_entity_poly.pdbx_strand_id
1 'polypeptide(L)'
;MAELTSAIQDPHALITLAVLILAVVLFISGALAPELTGLLSVGLLMASGVLNPQEALAGFGSPALITLLGLFPVSAALFKSGALDRLRALIASERIRTPRRLIALMAFVIAPVSGIVPNTPVVASLLPVVENWCHRRGLSPSRVLLPLSFSTVLGGTLTLLGSSVNLLVSDISEQLGYGSLELFSFTLISIPIWLAGALYLVLAPRVLLPDRGSNGDELTINPQTSSYCTEVTIPGDSELVGRSLHNSRLQRRFDVDVLELQRGGERLLPPLADRRLQAGDHLLLRVTRQDLLLSLIHISEPTR
;
A
#
# COMPACT_ATOMS: atom_id res chain seq x y z
N MET A 1 -21.35 -12.75 35.79
CA MET A 1 -22.43 -13.41 35.01
C MET A 1 -23.72 -12.60 35.01
N ALA A 2 -24.18 -12.04 36.15
CA ALA A 2 -25.38 -11.20 36.19
C ALA A 2 -25.30 -9.91 35.36
N GLU A 3 -24.17 -9.24 35.35
CA GLU A 3 -23.94 -8.04 34.52
C GLU A 3 -23.93 -8.31 32.99
N LEU A 4 -23.41 -9.46 32.59
CA LEU A 4 -23.49 -9.89 31.19
C LEU A 4 -24.93 -10.20 30.75
N THR A 5 -25.73 -10.74 31.65
CA THR A 5 -27.15 -11.08 31.39
C THR A 5 -28.02 -9.80 31.33
N SER A 6 -27.70 -8.78 32.10
CA SER A 6 -28.39 -7.49 32.05
C SER A 6 -28.04 -6.68 30.80
N ALA A 7 -26.79 -6.73 30.35
CA ALA A 7 -26.35 -6.07 29.11
C ALA A 7 -26.99 -6.69 27.86
N ILE A 8 -27.30 -7.99 27.87
CA ILE A 8 -27.98 -8.68 26.75
C ILE A 8 -29.48 -8.33 26.70
N GLN A 9 -30.05 -7.84 27.80
CA GLN A 9 -31.45 -7.40 27.85
C GLN A 9 -31.67 -5.93 27.48
N ASP A 10 -30.60 -5.16 27.37
CA ASP A 10 -30.65 -3.77 26.93
C ASP A 10 -30.80 -3.70 25.40
N PRO A 11 -31.89 -3.15 24.82
CA PRO A 11 -32.08 -3.03 23.39
C PRO A 11 -31.00 -2.18 22.73
N HIS A 12 -30.43 -1.18 23.40
CA HIS A 12 -29.36 -0.35 22.91
C HIS A 12 -28.06 -1.16 22.75
N ALA A 13 -27.74 -2.06 23.68
CA ALA A 13 -26.57 -2.93 23.60
C ALA A 13 -26.69 -3.93 22.44
N LEU A 14 -27.90 -4.50 22.22
CA LEU A 14 -28.15 -5.39 21.08
C LEU A 14 -28.02 -4.68 19.74
N ILE A 15 -28.55 -3.48 19.61
CA ILE A 15 -28.41 -2.66 18.38
C ILE A 15 -26.94 -2.33 18.12
N THR A 16 -26.21 -1.91 19.15
CA THR A 16 -24.79 -1.61 19.06
C THR A 16 -24.00 -2.84 18.58
N LEU A 17 -24.28 -4.01 19.16
CA LEU A 17 -23.64 -5.26 18.77
C LEU A 17 -23.97 -5.63 17.31
N ALA A 18 -25.22 -5.47 16.89
CA ALA A 18 -25.64 -5.75 15.52
C ALA A 18 -24.94 -4.82 14.51
N VAL A 19 -24.85 -3.52 14.82
CA VAL A 19 -24.13 -2.55 13.98
C VAL A 19 -22.63 -2.86 13.92
N LEU A 20 -22.04 -3.26 15.05
CA LEU A 20 -20.64 -3.67 15.11
C LEU A 20 -20.38 -4.90 14.24
N ILE A 21 -21.22 -5.94 14.33
CA ILE A 21 -21.11 -7.15 13.51
C ILE A 21 -21.26 -6.77 12.02
N LEU A 22 -22.25 -5.94 11.69
CA LEU A 22 -22.44 -5.45 10.32
C LEU A 22 -21.20 -4.73 9.80
N ALA A 23 -20.61 -3.84 10.61
CA ALA A 23 -19.38 -3.12 10.25
C ALA A 23 -18.22 -4.08 9.98
N VAL A 24 -18.01 -5.08 10.84
CA VAL A 24 -16.98 -6.11 10.65
C VAL A 24 -17.22 -6.92 9.38
N VAL A 25 -18.46 -7.31 9.09
CA VAL A 25 -18.81 -8.03 7.85
C VAL A 25 -18.53 -7.17 6.62
N LEU A 26 -18.88 -5.87 6.65
CA LEU A 26 -18.60 -4.93 5.56
C LEU A 26 -17.10 -4.70 5.36
N PHE A 27 -16.32 -4.61 6.42
CA PHE A 27 -14.85 -4.51 6.33
C PHE A 27 -14.22 -5.77 5.73
N ILE A 28 -14.67 -6.96 6.13
CA ILE A 28 -14.14 -8.23 5.62
C ILE A 28 -14.55 -8.47 4.17
N SER A 29 -15.80 -8.13 3.82
CA SER A 29 -16.30 -8.34 2.45
C SER A 29 -15.72 -7.35 1.44
N GLY A 30 -15.20 -6.20 1.89
CA GLY A 30 -14.72 -5.14 1.02
C GLY A 30 -15.81 -4.52 0.14
N ALA A 31 -17.08 -4.74 0.46
CA ALA A 31 -18.22 -4.26 -0.34
C ALA A 31 -18.35 -2.73 -0.35
N LEU A 32 -17.88 -2.09 0.72
CA LEU A 32 -17.85 -0.64 0.87
C LEU A 32 -16.45 -0.18 1.29
N ALA A 33 -16.11 1.06 0.91
CA ALA A 33 -14.88 1.69 1.40
C ALA A 33 -14.92 1.81 2.94
N PRO A 34 -13.78 1.63 3.64
CA PRO A 34 -13.72 1.70 5.10
C PRO A 34 -14.34 2.97 5.69
N GLU A 35 -14.13 4.10 5.04
CA GLU A 35 -14.66 5.40 5.46
C GLU A 35 -16.19 5.42 5.42
N LEU A 36 -16.78 4.86 4.37
CA LEU A 36 -18.24 4.76 4.22
C LEU A 36 -18.83 3.79 5.23
N THR A 37 -18.14 2.68 5.52
CA THR A 37 -18.57 1.72 6.55
C THR A 37 -18.60 2.38 7.93
N GLY A 38 -17.59 3.18 8.26
CA GLY A 38 -17.56 3.94 9.51
C GLY A 38 -18.70 4.95 9.62
N LEU A 39 -18.90 5.77 8.57
CA LEU A 39 -20.00 6.75 8.54
C LEU A 39 -21.39 6.09 8.60
N LEU A 40 -21.57 4.97 7.89
CA LEU A 40 -22.80 4.20 7.92
C LEU A 40 -23.08 3.68 9.33
N SER A 41 -22.06 3.16 10.02
CA SER A 41 -22.20 2.66 11.39
C SER A 41 -22.63 3.75 12.36
N VAL A 42 -22.01 4.94 12.30
CA VAL A 42 -22.39 6.11 13.09
C VAL A 42 -23.83 6.54 12.75
N GLY A 43 -24.19 6.61 11.47
CA GLY A 43 -25.53 6.96 11.01
C GLY A 43 -26.61 5.99 11.51
N LEU A 44 -26.33 4.68 11.51
CA LEU A 44 -27.24 3.66 12.03
C LEU A 44 -27.43 3.78 13.54
N LEU A 45 -26.37 4.05 14.32
CA LEU A 45 -26.44 4.26 15.76
C LEU A 45 -27.23 5.53 16.12
N MET A 46 -27.09 6.60 15.32
CA MET A 46 -27.90 7.81 15.46
C MET A 46 -29.39 7.54 15.12
N ALA A 47 -29.64 6.89 13.98
CA ALA A 47 -31.00 6.62 13.53
C ALA A 47 -31.78 5.68 14.49
N SER A 48 -31.07 4.78 15.15
CA SER A 48 -31.64 3.88 16.17
C SER A 48 -31.83 4.54 17.54
N GLY A 49 -31.36 5.78 17.73
CA GLY A 49 -31.47 6.50 19.00
C GLY A 49 -30.48 6.03 20.07
N VAL A 50 -29.50 5.19 19.72
CA VAL A 50 -28.44 4.75 20.66
C VAL A 50 -27.48 5.90 20.97
N LEU A 51 -27.13 6.70 19.94
CA LEU A 51 -26.27 7.90 20.07
C LEU A 51 -27.06 9.16 19.74
N ASN A 52 -26.89 10.20 20.56
CA ASN A 52 -27.34 11.52 20.16
C ASN A 52 -26.39 12.17 19.14
N PRO A 53 -26.83 13.22 18.41
CA PRO A 53 -25.99 13.85 17.38
C PRO A 53 -24.65 14.39 17.91
N GLN A 54 -24.62 14.89 19.13
CA GLN A 54 -23.39 15.41 19.76
C GLN A 54 -22.41 14.28 20.05
N GLU A 55 -22.88 13.18 20.61
CA GLU A 55 -22.06 11.99 20.90
C GLU A 55 -21.54 11.33 19.62
N ALA A 56 -22.40 11.20 18.61
CA ALA A 56 -22.02 10.62 17.32
C ALA A 56 -20.92 11.41 16.61
N LEU A 57 -20.91 12.73 16.76
CA LEU A 57 -19.93 13.62 16.12
C LEU A 57 -18.74 13.93 17.03
N ALA A 58 -18.79 13.61 18.32
CA ALA A 58 -17.71 13.93 19.27
C ALA A 58 -16.37 13.33 18.85
N GLY A 59 -16.38 12.14 18.23
CA GLY A 59 -15.17 11.48 17.73
C GLY A 59 -14.39 12.31 16.70
N PHE A 60 -15.06 13.17 15.91
CA PHE A 60 -14.40 14.04 14.93
C PHE A 60 -13.62 15.19 15.57
N GLY A 61 -13.92 15.54 16.82
CA GLY A 61 -13.20 16.54 17.61
C GLY A 61 -12.28 15.94 18.68
N SER A 62 -12.06 14.61 18.68
CA SER A 62 -11.27 13.97 19.71
C SER A 62 -9.79 14.41 19.67
N PRO A 63 -9.13 14.54 20.84
CA PRO A 63 -7.71 14.84 20.93
C PRO A 63 -6.84 13.89 20.13
N ALA A 64 -7.19 12.61 20.06
CA ALA A 64 -6.50 11.60 19.26
C ALA A 64 -6.54 11.94 17.78
N LEU A 65 -7.70 12.30 17.23
CA LEU A 65 -7.85 12.68 15.81
C LEU A 65 -7.06 13.96 15.49
N ILE A 66 -7.16 14.98 16.35
CA ILE A 66 -6.42 16.25 16.16
C ILE A 66 -4.92 16.00 16.16
N THR A 67 -4.42 15.14 17.07
CA THR A 67 -3.01 14.74 17.14
C THR A 67 -2.59 14.02 15.86
N LEU A 68 -3.41 13.09 15.34
CA LEU A 68 -3.14 12.40 14.08
C LEU A 68 -3.07 13.37 12.90
N LEU A 69 -4.01 14.31 12.81
CA LEU A 69 -4.00 15.36 11.77
C LEU A 69 -2.73 16.21 11.84
N GLY A 70 -2.25 16.53 13.05
CA GLY A 70 -0.98 17.23 13.25
C GLY A 70 0.26 16.40 12.90
N LEU A 71 0.22 15.07 13.09
CA LEU A 71 1.33 14.17 12.76
C LEU A 71 1.54 14.00 11.25
N PHE A 72 0.50 14.10 10.42
CA PHE A 72 0.64 13.95 8.96
C PHE A 72 1.57 15.00 8.34
N PRO A 73 1.39 16.32 8.55
CA PRO A 73 2.31 17.32 8.00
C PRO A 73 3.71 17.22 8.61
N VAL A 74 3.85 16.87 9.90
CA VAL A 74 5.15 16.63 10.52
C VAL A 74 5.87 15.47 9.84
N SER A 75 5.17 14.35 9.62
CA SER A 75 5.71 13.21 8.88
C SER A 75 6.11 13.60 7.45
N ALA A 76 5.26 14.34 6.74
CA ALA A 76 5.57 14.82 5.40
C ALA A 76 6.82 15.74 5.36
N ALA A 77 6.99 16.61 6.36
CA ALA A 77 8.18 17.45 6.51
C ALA A 77 9.43 16.59 6.78
N LEU A 78 9.32 15.56 7.62
CA LEU A 78 10.40 14.62 7.91
C LEU A 78 10.89 13.88 6.65
N PHE A 79 9.95 13.51 5.75
CA PHE A 79 10.29 12.92 4.45
C PHE A 79 11.00 13.91 3.53
N LYS A 80 10.47 15.13 3.42
CA LYS A 80 11.04 16.18 2.56
C LYS A 80 12.41 16.66 3.04
N SER A 81 12.68 16.63 4.34
CA SER A 81 13.97 17.00 4.92
C SER A 81 15.10 16.02 4.65
N GLY A 82 14.80 14.83 4.09
CA GLY A 82 15.80 13.78 3.89
C GLY A 82 16.22 13.05 5.16
N ALA A 83 15.50 13.20 6.29
CA ALA A 83 15.84 12.53 7.54
C ALA A 83 15.91 10.99 7.40
N LEU A 84 15.12 10.42 6.50
CA LEU A 84 15.14 8.98 6.19
C LEU A 84 16.22 8.58 5.16
N ASP A 85 16.93 9.51 4.56
CA ASP A 85 17.95 9.18 3.56
C ASP A 85 19.13 8.41 4.15
N ARG A 86 19.41 8.62 5.43
CA ARG A 86 20.40 7.80 6.15
C ARG A 86 19.95 6.33 6.26
N LEU A 87 18.67 6.07 6.51
CA LEU A 87 18.12 4.70 6.53
C LEU A 87 18.14 4.08 5.13
N ARG A 88 17.79 4.84 4.11
CA ARG A 88 17.88 4.42 2.70
C ARG A 88 19.32 4.06 2.34
N ALA A 89 20.28 4.91 2.71
CA ALA A 89 21.71 4.67 2.48
C ALA A 89 22.22 3.43 3.22
N LEU A 90 21.76 3.18 4.45
CA LEU A 90 22.09 1.96 5.21
C LEU A 90 21.60 0.70 4.48
N ILE A 91 20.36 0.69 3.96
CA ILE A 91 19.81 -0.45 3.19
C ILE A 91 20.61 -0.63 1.89
N ALA A 92 20.92 0.46 1.18
CA ALA A 92 21.67 0.43 -0.07
C ALA A 92 23.15 0.05 0.10
N SER A 93 23.64 0.03 1.34
CA SER A 93 25.06 -0.22 1.65
C SER A 93 25.52 -1.61 1.18
N GLU A 94 26.73 -1.68 0.63
CA GLU A 94 27.44 -2.90 0.27
C GLU A 94 27.68 -3.88 1.45
N ARG A 95 27.56 -3.39 2.69
CA ARG A 95 27.71 -4.19 3.91
C ARG A 95 26.56 -5.16 4.12
N ILE A 96 25.37 -4.84 3.58
CA ILE A 96 24.18 -5.66 3.69
C ILE A 96 24.07 -6.57 2.47
N ARG A 97 24.68 -7.77 2.58
CA ARG A 97 24.78 -8.72 1.48
C ARG A 97 23.75 -9.86 1.52
N THR A 98 23.10 -10.07 2.64
CA THR A 98 22.19 -11.21 2.85
C THR A 98 20.81 -10.73 3.30
N PRO A 99 19.71 -11.42 2.89
CA PRO A 99 18.36 -11.08 3.36
C PRO A 99 18.25 -11.04 4.90
N ARG A 100 18.94 -11.95 5.60
CA ARG A 100 18.95 -11.96 7.07
C ARG A 100 19.51 -10.68 7.67
N ARG A 101 20.62 -10.14 7.12
CA ARG A 101 21.19 -8.86 7.58
C ARG A 101 20.26 -7.69 7.30
N LEU A 102 19.56 -7.73 6.16
CA LEU A 102 18.56 -6.71 5.84
C LEU A 102 17.38 -6.79 6.81
N ILE A 103 16.85 -7.98 7.07
CA ILE A 103 15.77 -8.18 8.05
C ILE A 103 16.21 -7.76 9.46
N ALA A 104 17.43 -8.09 9.88
CA ALA A 104 17.97 -7.65 11.16
C ALA A 104 18.07 -6.11 11.23
N LEU A 105 18.54 -5.45 10.15
CA LEU A 105 18.53 -3.99 10.09
C LEU A 105 17.11 -3.42 10.22
N MET A 106 16.14 -4.00 9.52
CA MET A 106 14.74 -3.60 9.61
C MET A 106 14.20 -3.75 11.04
N ALA A 107 14.42 -4.92 11.63
CA ALA A 107 13.90 -5.26 12.95
C ALA A 107 14.53 -4.45 14.09
N PHE A 108 15.82 -4.11 14.00
CA PHE A 108 16.54 -3.46 15.11
C PHE A 108 16.84 -1.97 14.89
N VAL A 109 16.79 -1.47 13.67
CA VAL A 109 17.05 -0.05 13.37
C VAL A 109 15.80 0.66 12.85
N ILE A 110 15.09 0.06 11.89
CA ILE A 110 13.92 0.72 11.30
C ILE A 110 12.72 0.65 12.26
N ALA A 111 12.53 -0.47 12.97
CA ALA A 111 11.43 -0.61 13.92
C ALA A 111 11.44 0.50 14.99
N PRO A 112 12.52 0.78 15.75
CA PRO A 112 12.53 1.89 16.70
C PRO A 112 12.21 3.25 16.08
N VAL A 113 12.65 3.53 14.85
CA VAL A 113 12.30 4.76 14.14
C VAL A 113 10.80 4.85 13.88
N SER A 114 10.15 3.71 13.54
CA SER A 114 8.70 3.63 13.38
C SER A 114 7.93 3.79 14.69
N GLY A 115 8.58 3.71 15.83
CA GLY A 115 8.00 4.07 17.11
C GLY A 115 7.72 5.57 17.25
N ILE A 116 8.40 6.43 16.47
CA ILE A 116 8.24 7.90 16.51
C ILE A 116 7.53 8.41 15.26
N VAL A 117 7.73 7.75 14.14
CA VAL A 117 7.14 8.10 12.83
C VAL A 117 6.08 7.08 12.47
N PRO A 118 4.88 7.50 12.02
CA PRO A 118 3.83 6.56 11.63
C PRO A 118 4.30 5.50 10.64
N ASN A 119 3.81 4.26 10.80
CA ASN A 119 4.27 3.09 10.05
C ASN A 119 4.16 3.23 8.54
N THR A 120 3.00 3.69 8.04
CA THR A 120 2.69 3.75 6.61
C THR A 120 3.70 4.59 5.82
N PRO A 121 4.00 5.83 6.22
CA PRO A 121 5.03 6.61 5.58
C PRO A 121 6.42 5.92 5.58
N VAL A 122 6.84 5.33 6.70
CA VAL A 122 8.15 4.63 6.78
C VAL A 122 8.21 3.49 5.76
N VAL A 123 7.19 2.63 5.72
CA VAL A 123 7.12 1.54 4.73
C VAL A 123 7.14 2.10 3.31
N ALA A 124 6.28 3.07 3.00
CA ALA A 124 6.17 3.64 1.66
C ALA A 124 7.50 4.24 1.15
N SER A 125 8.28 4.86 2.06
CA SER A 125 9.59 5.44 1.70
C SER A 125 10.69 4.42 1.49
N LEU A 126 10.66 3.30 2.23
CA LEU A 126 11.69 2.28 2.20
C LEU A 126 11.40 1.16 1.18
N LEU A 127 10.14 0.96 0.82
CA LEU A 127 9.69 -0.07 -0.12
C LEU A 127 10.50 -0.06 -1.44
N PRO A 128 10.62 1.06 -2.19
CA PRO A 128 11.36 1.07 -3.44
C PRO A 128 12.87 0.81 -3.25
N VAL A 129 13.42 1.19 -2.09
CA VAL A 129 14.84 0.94 -1.78
C VAL A 129 15.09 -0.53 -1.53
N VAL A 130 14.18 -1.20 -0.80
CA VAL A 130 14.24 -2.63 -0.51
C VAL A 130 14.03 -3.45 -1.78
N GLU A 131 13.07 -3.08 -2.63
CA GLU A 131 12.86 -3.71 -3.94
C GLU A 131 14.11 -3.62 -4.82
N ASN A 132 14.66 -2.41 -4.98
CA ASN A 132 15.88 -2.21 -5.75
C ASN A 132 17.06 -3.01 -5.18
N TRP A 133 17.17 -3.11 -3.83
CA TRP A 133 18.16 -3.96 -3.18
C TRP A 133 17.98 -5.44 -3.56
N CYS A 134 16.74 -5.93 -3.63
CA CYS A 134 16.42 -7.30 -4.05
C CYS A 134 16.77 -7.53 -5.53
N HIS A 135 16.33 -6.64 -6.41
CA HIS A 135 16.59 -6.73 -7.85
C HIS A 135 18.09 -6.77 -8.18
N ARG A 136 18.90 -5.90 -7.56
CA ARG A 136 20.36 -5.90 -7.77
C ARG A 136 21.04 -7.20 -7.36
N ARG A 137 20.38 -8.04 -6.54
CA ARG A 137 20.92 -9.29 -6.03
C ARG A 137 20.23 -10.55 -6.56
N GLY A 138 19.29 -10.37 -7.50
CA GLY A 138 18.54 -11.50 -8.06
C GLY A 138 17.66 -12.20 -7.02
N LEU A 139 17.16 -11.48 -6.01
CA LEU A 139 16.35 -12.01 -4.92
C LEU A 139 14.90 -11.57 -5.10
N SER A 140 13.96 -12.46 -4.77
CA SER A 140 12.55 -12.11 -4.75
C SER A 140 12.23 -11.12 -3.62
N PRO A 141 11.57 -9.97 -3.91
CA PRO A 141 11.12 -9.02 -2.91
C PRO A 141 10.18 -9.63 -1.84
N SER A 142 9.43 -10.67 -2.20
CA SER A 142 8.48 -11.35 -1.29
C SER A 142 9.11 -11.82 0.03
N ARG A 143 10.42 -12.09 0.03
CA ARG A 143 11.16 -12.52 1.22
C ARG A 143 11.47 -11.43 2.24
N VAL A 144 11.44 -10.16 1.82
CA VAL A 144 11.88 -9.04 2.66
C VAL A 144 10.82 -7.96 2.86
N LEU A 145 9.83 -7.86 1.96
CA LEU A 145 8.79 -6.84 2.09
C LEU A 145 7.85 -7.12 3.27
N LEU A 146 7.49 -8.38 3.50
CA LEU A 146 6.69 -8.76 4.68
C LEU A 146 7.45 -8.46 5.99
N PRO A 147 8.73 -8.88 6.17
CA PRO A 147 9.55 -8.43 7.31
C PRO A 147 9.66 -6.92 7.46
N LEU A 148 9.71 -6.13 6.38
CA LEU A 148 9.69 -4.67 6.46
C LEU A 148 8.41 -4.18 7.14
N SER A 149 7.26 -4.65 6.66
CA SER A 149 5.96 -4.28 7.23
C SER A 149 5.84 -4.68 8.70
N PHE A 150 6.17 -5.92 9.05
CA PHE A 150 6.11 -6.38 10.43
C PHE A 150 7.08 -5.64 11.35
N SER A 151 8.28 -5.32 10.88
CA SER A 151 9.25 -4.54 11.67
C SER A 151 8.70 -3.17 12.02
N THR A 152 8.07 -2.47 11.06
CA THR A 152 7.47 -1.15 11.33
C THR A 152 6.26 -1.23 12.25
N VAL A 153 5.42 -2.26 12.11
CA VAL A 153 4.27 -2.47 13.01
C VAL A 153 4.75 -2.75 14.44
N LEU A 154 5.76 -3.63 14.62
CA LEU A 154 6.36 -3.88 15.93
C LEU A 154 6.98 -2.60 16.52
N GLY A 155 7.64 -1.79 15.69
CA GLY A 155 8.16 -0.49 16.12
C GLY A 155 7.06 0.47 16.55
N GLY A 156 5.95 0.49 15.83
CA GLY A 156 4.79 1.31 16.12
C GLY A 156 4.15 1.02 17.48
N THR A 157 4.38 -0.13 18.08
CA THR A 157 3.90 -0.45 19.44
C THR A 157 4.76 0.17 20.55
N LEU A 158 6.00 0.62 20.23
CA LEU A 158 6.95 1.07 21.25
C LEU A 158 6.55 2.38 21.92
N THR A 159 5.85 3.27 21.24
CA THR A 159 5.43 4.56 21.79
C THR A 159 3.98 4.88 21.44
N LEU A 160 3.45 5.88 22.11
CA LEU A 160 2.10 6.40 21.86
C LEU A 160 1.94 6.92 20.43
N LEU A 161 2.95 7.54 19.84
CA LEU A 161 2.90 8.18 18.51
C LEU A 161 3.11 7.20 17.36
N GLY A 162 3.67 6.02 17.62
CA GLY A 162 4.00 5.05 16.57
C GLY A 162 2.79 4.45 15.86
N SER A 163 1.61 4.45 16.52
CA SER A 163 0.37 3.91 15.95
C SER A 163 -0.83 4.76 16.32
N SER A 164 -1.74 4.97 15.34
CA SER A 164 -3.03 5.64 15.57
C SER A 164 -3.90 4.90 16.60
N VAL A 165 -3.77 3.59 16.67
CA VAL A 165 -4.51 2.77 17.66
C VAL A 165 -4.07 3.10 19.08
N ASN A 166 -2.78 3.34 19.33
CA ASN A 166 -2.28 3.71 20.65
C ASN A 166 -2.86 5.06 21.12
N LEU A 167 -2.94 6.04 20.20
CA LEU A 167 -3.56 7.34 20.48
C LEU A 167 -5.05 7.18 20.82
N LEU A 168 -5.76 6.35 20.06
CA LEU A 168 -7.17 6.08 20.32
C LEU A 168 -7.38 5.41 21.68
N VAL A 169 -6.55 4.44 22.05
CA VAL A 169 -6.60 3.77 23.35
C VAL A 169 -6.36 4.76 24.49
N SER A 170 -5.40 5.70 24.31
CA SER A 170 -5.14 6.76 25.29
C SER A 170 -6.36 7.67 25.48
N ASP A 171 -6.99 8.09 24.38
CA ASP A 171 -8.19 8.93 24.40
C ASP A 171 -9.37 8.25 25.10
N ILE A 172 -9.63 6.97 24.77
CA ILE A 172 -10.66 6.16 25.41
C ILE A 172 -10.37 5.97 26.91
N SER A 173 -9.11 5.71 27.28
CA SER A 173 -8.68 5.58 28.67
C SER A 173 -8.98 6.84 29.48
N GLU A 174 -8.73 8.01 28.89
CA GLU A 174 -9.04 9.30 29.51
C GLU A 174 -10.55 9.51 29.66
N GLN A 175 -11.34 9.21 28.64
CA GLN A 175 -12.80 9.29 28.66
C GLN A 175 -13.43 8.37 29.72
N LEU A 176 -12.83 7.20 29.96
CA LEU A 176 -13.26 6.25 30.99
C LEU A 176 -12.76 6.60 32.40
N GLY A 177 -12.01 7.69 32.56
CA GLY A 177 -11.53 8.16 33.87
C GLY A 177 -10.27 7.48 34.38
N TYR A 178 -9.59 6.66 33.56
CA TYR A 178 -8.29 6.04 33.91
C TYR A 178 -7.10 6.97 33.65
N GLY A 179 -7.33 8.12 33.04
CA GLY A 179 -6.29 9.08 32.65
C GLY A 179 -5.70 8.82 31.28
N SER A 180 -5.03 9.84 30.73
CA SER A 180 -4.30 9.75 29.48
C SER A 180 -2.99 8.98 29.64
N LEU A 181 -2.61 8.24 28.60
CA LEU A 181 -1.34 7.51 28.58
C LEU A 181 -0.19 8.42 28.14
N GLU A 182 0.94 8.33 28.81
CA GLU A 182 2.14 9.05 28.44
C GLU A 182 2.82 8.45 27.18
N LEU A 183 3.72 9.21 26.56
CA LEU A 183 4.43 8.82 25.34
C LEU A 183 5.06 7.43 25.42
N PHE A 184 5.64 7.08 26.55
CA PHE A 184 6.36 5.83 26.78
C PHE A 184 5.62 4.80 27.64
N SER A 185 4.34 5.00 27.92
CA SER A 185 3.54 4.05 28.73
C SER A 185 3.52 2.65 28.14
N PHE A 186 3.53 2.53 26.82
CA PHE A 186 3.57 1.24 26.12
C PHE A 186 4.96 0.60 26.10
N THR A 187 6.03 1.38 26.26
CA THR A 187 7.40 0.96 25.96
C THR A 187 7.84 -0.23 26.82
N LEU A 188 7.50 -0.23 28.10
CA LEU A 188 7.90 -1.30 29.02
C LEU A 188 7.37 -2.68 28.59
N ILE A 189 6.12 -2.74 28.15
CA ILE A 189 5.48 -3.99 27.68
C ILE A 189 5.90 -4.30 26.25
N SER A 190 6.08 -3.28 25.43
CA SER A 190 6.36 -3.45 23.99
C SER A 190 7.81 -3.84 23.71
N ILE A 191 8.78 -3.50 24.56
CA ILE A 191 10.20 -3.91 24.37
C ILE A 191 10.34 -5.44 24.30
N PRO A 192 9.82 -6.25 25.25
CA PRO A 192 9.86 -7.69 25.16
C PRO A 192 9.18 -8.24 23.90
N ILE A 193 8.02 -7.68 23.54
CA ILE A 193 7.26 -8.06 22.34
C ILE A 193 8.05 -7.75 21.07
N TRP A 194 8.63 -6.55 20.99
CA TRP A 194 9.49 -6.15 19.88
C TRP A 194 10.71 -7.04 19.75
N LEU A 195 11.42 -7.32 20.85
CA LEU A 195 12.60 -8.20 20.84
C LEU A 195 12.25 -9.63 20.40
N ALA A 196 11.16 -10.19 20.92
CA ALA A 196 10.69 -11.52 20.52
C ALA A 196 10.31 -11.54 19.04
N GLY A 197 9.56 -10.54 18.58
CA GLY A 197 9.16 -10.39 17.16
C GLY A 197 10.37 -10.17 16.24
N ALA A 198 11.32 -9.32 16.63
CA ALA A 198 12.55 -9.08 15.89
C ALA A 198 13.39 -10.37 15.75
N LEU A 199 13.55 -11.11 16.85
CA LEU A 199 14.25 -12.38 16.85
C LEU A 199 13.54 -13.39 15.93
N TYR A 200 12.21 -13.49 16.05
CA TYR A 200 11.40 -14.32 15.17
C TYR A 200 11.60 -13.97 13.69
N LEU A 201 11.50 -12.69 13.31
CA LEU A 201 11.68 -12.24 11.93
C LEU A 201 13.08 -12.59 11.38
N VAL A 202 14.13 -12.54 12.21
CA VAL A 202 15.50 -12.87 11.79
C VAL A 202 15.71 -14.38 11.66
N LEU A 203 15.08 -15.20 12.51
CA LEU A 203 15.29 -16.64 12.56
C LEU A 203 14.38 -17.43 11.62
N ALA A 204 13.12 -17.01 11.46
CA ALA A 204 12.07 -17.77 10.76
C ALA A 204 11.98 -17.61 9.23
N PRO A 205 12.61 -16.63 8.55
CA PRO A 205 12.25 -16.23 7.17
C PRO A 205 12.41 -17.34 6.12
N ARG A 206 13.23 -18.35 6.34
CA ARG A 206 13.45 -19.41 5.33
C ARG A 206 12.29 -20.39 5.19
N VAL A 207 11.53 -20.59 6.25
CA VAL A 207 10.44 -21.57 6.30
C VAL A 207 9.09 -20.94 5.96
N LEU A 208 8.88 -19.70 6.40
CA LEU A 208 7.59 -19.01 6.33
C LEU A 208 7.42 -18.09 5.12
N LEU A 209 8.52 -17.69 4.49
CA LEU A 209 8.48 -16.80 3.32
C LEU A 209 8.88 -17.59 2.06
N PRO A 210 7.90 -18.19 1.36
CA PRO A 210 8.18 -18.89 0.12
C PRO A 210 8.76 -17.92 -0.90
N ASP A 211 9.75 -18.42 -1.64
CA ASP A 211 10.28 -17.73 -2.81
C ASP A 211 9.19 -17.78 -3.88
N ARG A 212 8.40 -16.74 -3.96
CA ARG A 212 7.56 -16.53 -5.11
C ARG A 212 8.49 -15.95 -6.19
N GLY A 213 9.14 -16.89 -6.91
CA GLY A 213 10.18 -16.59 -7.88
C GLY A 213 9.75 -15.46 -8.80
N SER A 214 10.72 -14.73 -9.30
CA SER A 214 10.58 -13.68 -10.30
C SER A 214 10.09 -14.20 -11.67
N ASN A 215 9.37 -15.30 -11.71
CA ASN A 215 8.74 -15.81 -12.90
C ASN A 215 7.47 -15.01 -13.19
N GLY A 216 7.63 -13.90 -13.88
CA GLY A 216 6.62 -13.40 -14.80
C GLY A 216 5.52 -12.49 -14.27
N ASP A 217 5.47 -12.10 -13.00
CA ASP A 217 4.58 -11.02 -12.58
C ASP A 217 5.37 -9.74 -12.32
N GLU A 218 5.63 -9.02 -13.40
CA GLU A 218 6.07 -7.64 -13.42
C GLU A 218 4.98 -6.71 -12.89
N LEU A 219 4.66 -6.83 -11.60
CA LEU A 219 3.99 -5.77 -10.84
C LEU A 219 5.01 -5.00 -9.99
N THR A 220 6.23 -4.86 -10.47
CA THR A 220 7.18 -3.92 -9.90
C THR A 220 6.87 -2.54 -10.45
N ILE A 221 6.10 -1.82 -9.68
CA ILE A 221 5.90 -0.38 -9.86
C ILE A 221 7.22 0.32 -9.58
N ASN A 222 8.10 0.33 -10.57
CA ASN A 222 9.12 1.35 -10.69
C ASN A 222 8.45 2.53 -11.43
N PRO A 223 8.21 3.69 -10.80
CA PRO A 223 7.48 4.79 -11.43
C PRO A 223 8.17 5.32 -12.69
N GLN A 224 9.46 4.98 -12.90
CA GLN A 224 10.23 5.39 -14.07
C GLN A 224 10.37 4.31 -15.14
N THR A 225 10.12 3.03 -14.82
CA THR A 225 10.22 1.88 -15.74
C THR A 225 9.00 0.95 -15.67
N SER A 226 7.90 1.37 -15.03
CA SER A 226 6.67 0.60 -15.07
C SER A 226 6.14 0.57 -16.49
N SER A 227 6.25 -0.59 -17.12
CA SER A 227 5.62 -0.85 -18.40
C SER A 227 4.11 -0.88 -18.19
N TYR A 228 3.39 0.06 -18.78
CA TYR A 228 1.93 0.08 -18.79
C TYR A 228 1.44 -0.72 -19.99
N CYS A 229 0.48 -1.61 -19.77
CA CYS A 229 -0.27 -2.17 -20.87
C CYS A 229 -1.41 -1.20 -21.20
N THR A 230 -1.41 -0.69 -22.41
CA THR A 230 -2.47 0.18 -22.93
C THR A 230 -3.02 -0.40 -24.22
N GLU A 231 -4.32 -0.23 -24.42
CA GLU A 231 -4.98 -0.62 -25.65
C GLU A 231 -5.15 0.62 -26.53
N VAL A 232 -4.68 0.53 -27.75
CA VAL A 232 -4.75 1.63 -28.73
C VAL A 232 -5.41 1.12 -30.02
N THR A 233 -6.40 1.87 -30.49
CA THR A 233 -7.06 1.60 -31.77
C THR A 233 -6.41 2.44 -32.86
N ILE A 234 -6.10 1.84 -34.02
CA ILE A 234 -5.51 2.54 -35.16
C ILE A 234 -6.60 3.29 -35.91
N PRO A 235 -6.56 4.65 -35.94
CA PRO A 235 -7.51 5.44 -36.72
C PRO A 235 -7.32 5.21 -38.22
N GLY A 236 -8.37 5.49 -39.01
CA GLY A 236 -8.33 5.29 -40.48
C GLY A 236 -7.38 6.21 -41.22
N ASP A 237 -7.04 7.36 -40.62
CA ASP A 237 -6.13 8.39 -41.13
C ASP A 237 -4.69 8.26 -40.62
N SER A 238 -4.40 7.22 -39.81
CA SER A 238 -3.07 6.99 -39.26
C SER A 238 -2.06 6.60 -40.34
N GLU A 239 -0.83 7.17 -40.24
CA GLU A 239 0.29 6.79 -41.12
C GLU A 239 0.74 5.32 -40.96
N LEU A 240 0.23 4.62 -39.97
CA LEU A 240 0.53 3.22 -39.68
C LEU A 240 -0.29 2.27 -40.54
N VAL A 241 -1.39 2.72 -41.14
CA VAL A 241 -2.27 1.91 -41.97
C VAL A 241 -1.49 1.45 -43.22
N GLY A 242 -1.51 0.15 -43.47
CA GLY A 242 -0.81 -0.50 -44.59
C GLY A 242 0.66 -0.83 -44.34
N ARG A 243 1.27 -0.33 -43.27
CA ARG A 243 2.66 -0.66 -42.91
C ARG A 243 2.69 -1.95 -42.07
N SER A 244 3.75 -2.74 -42.18
CA SER A 244 3.98 -3.86 -41.26
C SER A 244 4.48 -3.35 -39.91
N LEU A 245 4.24 -4.10 -38.85
CA LEU A 245 4.69 -3.73 -37.50
C LEU A 245 6.20 -3.50 -37.44
N HIS A 246 6.97 -4.31 -38.18
CA HIS A 246 8.43 -4.15 -38.31
C HIS A 246 8.80 -2.84 -39.03
N ASN A 247 8.10 -2.46 -40.08
CA ASN A 247 8.37 -1.26 -40.87
C ASN A 247 7.78 0.03 -40.27
N SER A 248 6.85 -0.08 -39.32
CA SER A 248 6.25 1.05 -38.62
C SER A 248 7.23 1.75 -37.68
N ARG A 249 8.36 1.09 -37.36
CA ARG A 249 9.41 1.54 -36.42
C ARG A 249 8.87 1.87 -35.01
N LEU A 250 7.64 1.48 -34.65
CA LEU A 250 7.03 1.72 -33.36
C LEU A 250 7.91 1.19 -32.22
N GLN A 251 8.42 -0.03 -32.34
CA GLN A 251 9.28 -0.67 -31.36
C GLN A 251 10.67 -0.01 -31.19
N ARG A 252 11.19 0.63 -32.24
CA ARG A 252 12.51 1.27 -32.18
C ARG A 252 12.48 2.74 -31.77
N ARG A 253 11.35 3.41 -32.05
CA ARG A 253 11.23 4.86 -31.84
C ARG A 253 10.69 5.22 -30.46
N PHE A 254 9.90 4.32 -29.85
CA PHE A 254 9.14 4.61 -28.62
C PHE A 254 9.30 3.54 -27.52
N ASP A 255 10.25 2.62 -27.64
CA ASP A 255 10.42 1.50 -26.69
C ASP A 255 9.10 0.81 -26.34
N VAL A 256 8.32 0.51 -27.37
CA VAL A 256 6.97 -0.06 -27.28
C VAL A 256 6.99 -1.51 -27.72
N ASP A 257 6.57 -2.41 -26.83
CA ASP A 257 6.34 -3.81 -27.19
C ASP A 257 4.87 -4.04 -27.54
N VAL A 258 4.62 -4.57 -28.74
CA VAL A 258 3.26 -4.99 -29.14
C VAL A 258 3.04 -6.41 -28.70
N LEU A 259 2.17 -6.57 -27.69
CA LEU A 259 1.85 -7.87 -27.09
C LEU A 259 0.80 -8.63 -27.87
N GLU A 260 -0.22 -7.91 -28.40
CA GLU A 260 -1.37 -8.51 -29.06
C GLU A 260 -1.92 -7.55 -30.12
N LEU A 261 -2.43 -8.15 -31.21
CA LEU A 261 -3.20 -7.46 -32.25
C LEU A 261 -4.57 -8.10 -32.35
N GLN A 262 -5.62 -7.31 -32.20
CA GLN A 262 -6.99 -7.74 -32.38
C GLN A 262 -7.63 -7.04 -33.58
N ARG A 263 -8.25 -7.82 -34.47
CA ARG A 263 -8.92 -7.34 -35.67
C ARG A 263 -10.31 -7.96 -35.80
N GLY A 264 -11.35 -7.11 -35.85
CA GLY A 264 -12.73 -7.59 -36.01
C GLY A 264 -13.20 -8.55 -34.92
N GLY A 265 -12.63 -8.46 -33.69
CA GLY A 265 -12.95 -9.35 -32.56
C GLY A 265 -12.09 -10.63 -32.52
N GLU A 266 -11.25 -10.90 -33.51
CA GLU A 266 -10.32 -12.03 -33.50
C GLU A 266 -8.94 -11.60 -33.00
N ARG A 267 -8.35 -12.40 -32.09
CA ARG A 267 -6.99 -12.22 -31.61
C ARG A 267 -6.00 -12.85 -32.56
N LEU A 268 -5.12 -12.04 -33.10
CA LEU A 268 -4.03 -12.49 -33.97
C LEU A 268 -2.82 -12.78 -33.11
N LEU A 269 -2.42 -14.06 -33.07
CA LEU A 269 -1.26 -14.50 -32.27
C LEU A 269 0.08 -14.24 -33.01
N PRO A 270 1.21 -14.12 -32.26
CA PRO A 270 2.54 -13.99 -32.81
C PRO A 270 2.90 -15.13 -33.82
N PRO A 271 3.72 -14.85 -34.85
CA PRO A 271 4.54 -13.65 -35.06
C PRO A 271 3.76 -12.49 -35.72
N LEU A 272 3.84 -11.30 -35.11
CA LEU A 272 3.11 -10.11 -35.57
C LEU A 272 3.96 -9.17 -36.46
N ALA A 273 5.27 -9.38 -36.52
CA ALA A 273 6.25 -8.47 -37.12
C ALA A 273 5.94 -8.11 -38.61
N ASP A 274 5.51 -9.08 -39.41
CA ASP A 274 5.26 -8.91 -40.85
C ASP A 274 3.81 -8.58 -41.17
N ARG A 275 2.93 -8.55 -40.16
CA ARG A 275 1.51 -8.25 -40.39
C ARG A 275 1.30 -6.77 -40.66
N ARG A 276 0.56 -6.46 -41.73
CA ARG A 276 0.18 -5.09 -42.09
C ARG A 276 -0.96 -4.63 -41.23
N LEU A 277 -0.78 -3.45 -40.61
CA LEU A 277 -1.77 -2.79 -39.79
C LEU A 277 -2.93 -2.25 -40.64
N GLN A 278 -4.15 -2.34 -40.12
CA GLN A 278 -5.36 -1.84 -40.78
C GLN A 278 -6.08 -0.85 -39.86
N ALA A 279 -6.87 0.01 -40.47
CA ALA A 279 -7.79 0.89 -39.71
C ALA A 279 -8.75 0.06 -38.84
N GLY A 280 -8.90 0.42 -37.59
CA GLY A 280 -9.73 -0.31 -36.64
C GLY A 280 -9.04 -1.48 -35.93
N ASP A 281 -7.73 -1.72 -36.18
CA ASP A 281 -6.95 -2.68 -35.41
C ASP A 281 -6.77 -2.20 -33.98
N HIS A 282 -7.00 -3.07 -32.99
CA HIS A 282 -6.72 -2.84 -31.59
C HIS A 282 -5.37 -3.46 -31.24
N LEU A 283 -4.45 -2.64 -30.77
CA LEU A 283 -3.11 -3.05 -30.35
C LEU A 283 -3.03 -3.03 -28.83
N LEU A 284 -2.68 -4.14 -28.22
CA LEU A 284 -2.27 -4.17 -26.82
C LEU A 284 -0.77 -3.89 -26.75
N LEU A 285 -0.42 -2.72 -26.24
CA LEU A 285 0.94 -2.21 -26.16
C LEU A 285 1.47 -2.27 -24.75
N ARG A 286 2.73 -2.68 -24.60
CA ARG A 286 3.50 -2.47 -23.38
C ARG A 286 4.42 -1.28 -23.60
N VAL A 287 4.26 -0.21 -22.83
CA VAL A 287 4.98 1.05 -23.00
C VAL A 287 5.51 1.57 -21.66
N THR A 288 6.62 2.30 -21.68
CA THR A 288 7.08 3.06 -20.51
C THR A 288 6.24 4.33 -20.34
N ARG A 289 6.20 4.88 -19.10
CA ARG A 289 5.40 6.09 -18.82
C ARG A 289 5.79 7.30 -19.65
N GLN A 290 7.08 7.43 -19.98
CA GLN A 290 7.58 8.54 -20.82
C GLN A 290 7.14 8.40 -22.26
N ASP A 291 7.12 7.17 -22.77
CA ASP A 291 6.79 6.88 -24.16
C ASP A 291 5.29 6.74 -24.41
N LEU A 292 4.49 6.55 -23.34
CA LEU A 292 3.04 6.45 -23.42
C LEU A 292 2.41 7.70 -24.08
N LEU A 293 2.77 8.89 -23.62
CA LEU A 293 2.25 10.15 -24.16
C LEU A 293 2.71 10.37 -25.60
N LEU A 294 3.99 10.07 -25.91
CA LEU A 294 4.56 10.24 -27.24
C LEU A 294 3.97 9.23 -28.24
N SER A 295 3.75 7.97 -27.81
CA SER A 295 3.14 6.95 -28.66
C SER A 295 1.66 7.24 -28.93
N LEU A 296 0.90 7.71 -27.96
CA LEU A 296 -0.52 8.07 -28.12
C LEU A 296 -0.67 9.25 -29.11
N ILE A 297 0.17 10.30 -29.02
CA ILE A 297 0.13 11.45 -29.92
C ILE A 297 0.41 11.01 -31.37
N HIS A 298 1.39 10.13 -31.60
CA HIS A 298 1.74 9.67 -32.95
C HIS A 298 0.81 8.62 -33.54
N ILE A 299 0.08 7.90 -32.71
CA ILE A 299 -0.89 6.88 -33.16
C ILE A 299 -2.25 7.52 -33.42
N SER A 300 -2.65 8.50 -32.60
CA SER A 300 -4.00 9.09 -32.62
C SER A 300 -4.10 10.48 -33.28
N GLU A 301 -2.98 11.20 -33.49
CA GLU A 301 -3.01 12.50 -34.20
C GLU A 301 -2.25 12.43 -35.53
N PRO A 302 -2.86 12.83 -36.66
CA PRO A 302 -2.13 13.01 -37.91
C PRO A 302 -1.20 14.22 -37.74
N THR A 303 0.10 14.00 -37.87
CA THR A 303 1.07 15.08 -37.95
C THR A 303 0.74 15.96 -39.17
N ARG A 304 0.36 17.21 -38.92
CA ARG A 304 0.34 18.26 -39.93
C ARG A 304 1.75 18.63 -40.33
#